data_1ffffae4293e17e5dc4dbcc9c14b5ff3
#
_entry.id   1ffffae4293e17e5dc4dbcc9c14b5ff3
#
_cell.length_a   1.000
_cell.length_b   1.000
_cell.length_c   1.000
_cell.angle_alpha   90.00
_cell.angle_beta   90.00
_cell.angle_gamma   90.00
#
_symmetry.space_group_name_H-M   'P 1'
#
loop_
_entity.id
_entity.type
_entity.pdbx_description
1 polymer ?
#
loop_
_entity_poly.entity_id
_entity_poly.type
_entity_poly.pdbx_seq_one_letter_code
_entity_poly.pdbx_strand_id
1 'polypeptide(L)'
;MPDTDGQASALDAWRLDRGGVLVIDKPPGPTSHDIVAVVRRRLRGAKIGHTGTLDPFATGVLPLVIGRATRLARYLTASDKEYHAVIRLGRATDTHDVTGAVVSEAPPGTAMPGADTLSALLATFLGTWPQVPPAFSAKMSDGVRAYEQARRGVALQLAPVRVTVREIEMLSVQGPLVAVRLVSSAGFYVRAFAHDIGLRLGVGACLDALRRTRSGAFGLRGAVTLDKVHQEGFLDHLVPLETLLPDWPSVVVTGEGAARVGHGRDLEAVHCVDGLPPEAGATPFRVLGPDGRLVALAEAAPGPVLHPSVVLV
;
A
#
# COMPACT_ATOMS: atom_id res chain seq x y z
N MET A 1 30.05 -24.67 15.78
CA MET A 1 29.26 -24.16 14.65
C MET A 1 29.73 -22.76 14.38
N PRO A 2 30.45 -22.44 13.29
CA PRO A 2 30.83 -21.07 13.00
C PRO A 2 29.60 -20.26 12.62
N ASP A 3 29.47 -19.09 13.27
CA ASP A 3 28.51 -18.07 12.97
C ASP A 3 28.64 -17.65 11.49
N THR A 4 27.73 -18.12 10.66
CA THR A 4 27.49 -17.58 9.31
C THR A 4 26.66 -16.31 9.39
N ASP A 5 27.11 -15.35 10.17
CA ASP A 5 26.67 -13.96 10.09
C ASP A 5 27.30 -13.36 8.83
N GLY A 6 26.69 -13.66 7.67
CA GLY A 6 27.13 -13.17 6.39
C GLY A 6 27.22 -11.63 6.40
N GLN A 7 28.44 -11.13 6.28
CA GLN A 7 28.67 -9.72 5.99
C GLN A 7 27.92 -9.41 4.70
N ALA A 8 27.09 -8.35 4.72
CA ALA A 8 26.45 -7.84 3.50
C ALA A 8 27.56 -7.65 2.46
N SER A 9 27.37 -8.16 1.25
CA SER A 9 28.34 -7.96 0.18
C SER A 9 28.52 -6.45 -0.07
N ALA A 10 29.64 -6.04 -0.66
CA ALA A 10 29.85 -4.63 -1.04
C ALA A 10 28.69 -4.12 -1.93
N LEU A 11 28.11 -5.02 -2.76
CA LEU A 11 26.95 -4.75 -3.60
C LEU A 11 25.68 -4.50 -2.78
N ASP A 12 25.46 -5.28 -1.70
CA ASP A 12 24.31 -5.10 -0.80
C ASP A 12 24.44 -3.80 0.00
N ALA A 13 25.64 -3.46 0.47
CA ALA A 13 25.90 -2.18 1.14
C ALA A 13 25.61 -1.00 0.21
N TRP A 14 26.02 -1.10 -1.05
CA TRP A 14 25.75 -0.08 -2.06
C TRP A 14 24.25 0.06 -2.40
N ARG A 15 23.51 -1.06 -2.47
CA ARG A 15 22.05 -1.07 -2.68
C ARG A 15 21.32 -0.44 -1.50
N LEU A 16 21.75 -0.72 -0.28
CA LEU A 16 21.16 -0.16 0.94
C LEU A 16 21.40 1.35 1.09
N ASP A 17 22.59 1.83 0.70
CA ASP A 17 22.89 3.27 0.69
C ASP A 17 21.97 4.02 -0.26
N ARG A 18 21.70 3.46 -1.44
CA ARG A 18 20.76 4.05 -2.40
C ARG A 18 19.30 3.96 -1.96
N GLY A 19 18.93 2.84 -1.35
CA GLY A 19 17.55 2.53 -1.00
C GLY A 19 16.69 2.10 -2.19
N GLY A 20 15.45 1.74 -1.91
CA GLY A 20 14.51 1.25 -2.92
C GLY A 20 13.27 0.63 -2.29
N VAL A 21 12.52 -0.15 -3.09
CA VAL A 21 11.34 -0.88 -2.64
C VAL A 21 11.55 -2.38 -2.78
N LEU A 22 11.44 -3.10 -1.68
CA LEU A 22 11.36 -4.57 -1.69
C LEU A 22 9.90 -4.98 -1.57
N VAL A 23 9.41 -5.71 -2.55
CA VAL A 23 8.02 -6.19 -2.53
C VAL A 23 7.99 -7.57 -1.89
N ILE A 24 7.22 -7.71 -0.81
CA ILE A 24 7.03 -9.01 -0.15
C ILE A 24 5.68 -9.59 -0.55
N ASP A 25 5.64 -10.87 -0.94
CA ASP A 25 4.41 -11.67 -0.94
C ASP A 25 4.15 -12.12 0.49
N LYS A 26 3.38 -11.32 1.22
CA LYS A 26 3.10 -11.56 2.63
C LYS A 26 2.29 -12.86 2.79
N PRO A 27 2.76 -13.83 3.58
CA PRO A 27 1.97 -15.01 3.93
C PRO A 27 0.86 -14.65 4.94
N PRO A 28 -0.14 -15.53 5.16
CA PRO A 28 -1.08 -15.38 6.25
C PRO A 28 -0.35 -15.55 7.60
N GLY A 29 -0.87 -14.93 8.66
CA GLY A 29 -0.40 -15.03 10.04
C GLY A 29 0.34 -13.79 10.54
N PRO A 30 1.55 -13.46 10.08
CA PRO A 30 2.29 -12.31 10.58
C PRO A 30 1.62 -10.98 10.22
N THR A 31 1.77 -9.97 11.09
CA THR A 31 1.37 -8.59 10.78
C THR A 31 2.32 -7.94 9.76
N SER A 32 1.91 -6.84 9.13
CA SER A 32 2.82 -6.06 8.27
C SER A 32 4.05 -5.53 9.03
N HIS A 33 3.91 -5.28 10.35
CA HIS A 33 5.02 -4.87 11.21
C HIS A 33 6.01 -6.01 11.49
N ASP A 34 5.52 -7.24 11.65
CA ASP A 34 6.38 -8.43 11.81
C ASP A 34 7.22 -8.64 10.56
N ILE A 35 6.63 -8.48 9.37
CA ILE A 35 7.36 -8.53 8.10
C ILE A 35 8.47 -7.47 8.04
N VAL A 36 8.15 -6.21 8.41
CA VAL A 36 9.16 -5.13 8.49
C VAL A 36 10.27 -5.51 9.50
N ALA A 37 9.91 -6.10 10.65
CA ALA A 37 10.88 -6.50 11.67
C ALA A 37 11.83 -7.60 11.18
N VAL A 38 11.31 -8.60 10.44
CA VAL A 38 12.12 -9.67 9.82
C VAL A 38 13.14 -9.06 8.85
N VAL A 39 12.69 -8.25 7.90
CA VAL A 39 13.56 -7.62 6.90
C VAL A 39 14.56 -6.66 7.56
N ARG A 40 14.14 -5.86 8.56
CA ARG A 40 15.03 -4.94 9.29
C ARG A 40 16.15 -5.68 10.03
N ARG A 41 15.85 -6.83 10.64
CA ARG A 41 16.86 -7.68 11.31
C ARG A 41 17.89 -8.18 10.30
N ARG A 42 17.43 -8.63 9.14
CA ARG A 42 18.30 -9.11 8.06
C ARG A 42 19.19 -8.00 7.48
N LEU A 43 18.69 -6.74 7.46
CA LEU A 43 19.41 -5.55 6.96
C LEU A 43 20.09 -4.72 8.07
N ARG A 44 20.34 -5.30 9.25
CA ARG A 44 21.13 -4.71 10.35
C ARG A 44 20.75 -3.28 10.70
N GLY A 45 19.46 -3.02 10.86
CA GLY A 45 18.97 -1.72 11.34
C GLY A 45 18.69 -0.67 10.26
N ALA A 46 18.68 -1.04 8.98
CA ALA A 46 18.26 -0.12 7.92
C ALA A 46 16.89 0.49 8.24
N LYS A 47 16.69 1.75 7.83
CA LYS A 47 15.38 2.40 7.94
C LYS A 47 14.41 1.73 6.96
N ILE A 48 13.34 1.14 7.48
CA ILE A 48 12.34 0.42 6.69
C ILE A 48 10.95 0.81 7.15
N GLY A 49 10.05 1.05 6.19
CA GLY A 49 8.61 1.21 6.37
C GLY A 49 7.85 0.37 5.36
N HIS A 50 6.52 0.37 5.43
CA HIS A 50 5.66 -0.23 4.40
C HIS A 50 4.66 0.80 3.85
N THR A 51 4.12 0.56 2.64
CA THR A 51 3.21 1.48 1.94
C THR A 51 1.76 1.03 1.96
N GLY A 52 1.30 0.49 3.07
CA GLY A 52 -0.09 0.06 3.28
C GLY A 52 -0.18 -1.25 4.03
N THR A 53 -0.83 -1.20 5.18
CA THR A 53 -1.05 -2.36 6.06
C THR A 53 -1.87 -3.44 5.35
N LEU A 54 -1.53 -4.69 5.58
CA LEU A 54 -2.35 -5.87 5.37
C LEU A 54 -2.69 -6.47 6.72
N ASP A 55 -3.94 -6.89 6.90
CA ASP A 55 -4.38 -7.61 8.09
C ASP A 55 -3.61 -8.95 8.24
N PRO A 56 -3.51 -9.54 9.45
CA PRO A 56 -2.76 -10.77 9.65
C PRO A 56 -3.20 -11.92 8.74
N PHE A 57 -4.50 -12.13 8.57
CA PHE A 57 -5.04 -13.21 7.72
C PHE A 57 -4.86 -12.93 6.22
N ALA A 58 -4.74 -11.65 5.83
CA ALA A 58 -4.59 -11.24 4.44
C ALA A 58 -3.19 -11.58 3.89
N THR A 59 -3.12 -11.84 2.59
CA THR A 59 -1.90 -12.22 1.86
C THR A 59 -1.57 -11.25 0.73
N GLY A 60 -0.39 -11.42 0.13
CA GLY A 60 -0.04 -10.78 -1.14
C GLY A 60 0.87 -9.58 -1.00
N VAL A 61 0.82 -8.71 -1.96
CA VAL A 61 1.78 -7.61 -2.21
C VAL A 61 1.87 -6.65 -1.04
N LEU A 62 3.03 -6.63 -0.37
CA LEU A 62 3.39 -5.68 0.68
C LEU A 62 4.70 -4.97 0.31
N PRO A 63 4.65 -3.76 -0.30
CA PRO A 63 5.86 -3.03 -0.61
C PRO A 63 6.51 -2.45 0.65
N LEU A 64 7.79 -2.76 0.84
CA LEU A 64 8.64 -2.21 1.89
C LEU A 64 9.56 -1.17 1.31
N VAL A 65 9.50 0.05 1.81
CA VAL A 65 10.42 1.14 1.47
C VAL A 65 11.66 1.07 2.35
N ILE A 66 12.84 1.06 1.75
CA ILE A 66 14.13 0.85 2.41
C ILE A 66 15.03 2.07 2.19
N GLY A 67 15.74 2.49 3.21
CA GLY A 67 16.69 3.59 3.14
C GLY A 67 16.03 4.91 2.74
N ARG A 68 16.56 5.56 1.72
CA ARG A 68 16.06 6.85 1.20
C ARG A 68 14.65 6.78 0.65
N ALA A 69 14.22 5.61 0.12
CA ALA A 69 12.85 5.41 -0.35
C ALA A 69 11.78 5.60 0.74
N THR A 70 12.14 5.53 2.03
CA THR A 70 11.20 5.84 3.13
C THR A 70 10.64 7.26 3.07
N ARG A 71 11.36 8.21 2.44
CA ARG A 71 10.89 9.57 2.21
C ARG A 71 9.78 9.65 1.16
N LEU A 72 9.67 8.63 0.28
CA LEU A 72 8.62 8.51 -0.75
C LEU A 72 7.39 7.77 -0.27
N ALA A 73 7.38 7.24 0.96
CA ALA A 73 6.32 6.38 1.48
C ALA A 73 4.91 6.98 1.30
N ARG A 74 4.72 8.30 1.54
CA ARG A 74 3.42 8.97 1.41
C ARG A 74 2.85 8.86 -0.01
N TYR A 75 3.68 9.03 -1.02
CA TYR A 75 3.27 8.98 -2.44
C TYR A 75 2.94 7.55 -2.87
N LEU A 76 3.77 6.59 -2.47
CA LEU A 76 3.54 5.16 -2.77
C LEU A 76 2.31 4.61 -2.01
N THR A 77 2.03 5.13 -0.82
CA THR A 77 0.83 4.75 -0.05
C THR A 77 -0.45 5.27 -0.71
N ALA A 78 -0.40 6.41 -1.37
CA ALA A 78 -1.56 7.03 -2.02
C ALA A 78 -2.03 6.30 -3.29
N SER A 79 -1.24 5.38 -3.84
CA SER A 79 -1.57 4.62 -5.05
C SER A 79 -2.79 3.71 -4.87
N ASP A 80 -3.45 3.36 -5.97
CA ASP A 80 -4.52 2.37 -6.00
C ASP A 80 -4.03 0.97 -5.62
N LYS A 81 -4.94 0.15 -5.11
CA LYS A 81 -4.70 -1.24 -4.73
C LYS A 81 -5.69 -2.15 -5.45
N GLU A 82 -5.20 -3.33 -5.84
CA GLU A 82 -6.03 -4.39 -6.38
C GLU A 82 -6.07 -5.59 -5.43
N TYR A 83 -7.26 -6.15 -5.27
CA TYR A 83 -7.50 -7.27 -4.37
C TYR A 83 -8.30 -8.36 -5.06
N HIS A 84 -8.00 -9.62 -4.72
CA HIS A 84 -8.91 -10.73 -4.81
C HIS A 84 -9.45 -10.99 -3.40
N ALA A 85 -10.76 -10.91 -3.26
CA ALA A 85 -11.45 -11.06 -1.98
C ALA A 85 -12.50 -12.14 -2.07
N VAL A 86 -12.66 -12.94 -1.02
CA VAL A 86 -13.78 -13.87 -0.86
C VAL A 86 -14.66 -13.34 0.26
N ILE A 87 -15.92 -13.08 -0.04
CA ILE A 87 -16.92 -12.58 0.90
C ILE A 87 -17.82 -13.76 1.29
N ARG A 88 -17.98 -14.00 2.58
CA ARG A 88 -18.89 -14.98 3.14
C ARG A 88 -20.20 -14.30 3.49
N LEU A 89 -21.27 -14.65 2.79
CA LEU A 89 -22.64 -14.25 3.12
C LEU A 89 -23.20 -15.09 4.26
N GLY A 90 -24.18 -14.58 4.95
CA GLY A 90 -24.91 -15.28 6.01
C GLY A 90 -24.21 -15.27 7.37
N ARG A 91 -23.08 -14.59 7.53
CA ARG A 91 -22.37 -14.45 8.80
C ARG A 91 -21.75 -13.08 8.95
N ALA A 92 -22.04 -12.37 10.05
CA ALA A 92 -21.36 -11.14 10.42
C ALA A 92 -20.49 -11.35 11.66
N THR A 93 -19.32 -10.69 11.70
CA THR A 93 -18.37 -10.74 12.82
C THR A 93 -18.02 -9.33 13.28
N ASP A 94 -17.51 -9.19 14.48
CA ASP A 94 -17.13 -7.91 15.10
C ASP A 94 -15.91 -7.26 14.40
N THR A 95 -15.03 -8.06 13.79
CA THR A 95 -13.88 -7.57 13.00
C THR A 95 -14.20 -7.35 11.52
N HIS A 96 -15.39 -7.75 11.08
CA HIS A 96 -15.83 -7.81 9.67
C HIS A 96 -15.01 -8.80 8.82
N ASP A 97 -14.26 -9.72 9.42
CA ASP A 97 -13.55 -10.83 8.77
C ASP A 97 -13.76 -12.14 9.54
N VAL A 98 -13.39 -13.27 8.97
CA VAL A 98 -13.63 -14.61 9.57
C VAL A 98 -12.90 -14.86 10.89
N THR A 99 -11.93 -14.01 11.27
CA THR A 99 -11.15 -14.19 12.50
C THR A 99 -11.83 -13.60 13.74
N GLY A 100 -12.89 -12.78 13.55
CA GLY A 100 -13.64 -12.14 14.61
C GLY A 100 -14.69 -13.06 15.25
N ALA A 101 -15.22 -12.60 16.39
CA ALA A 101 -16.36 -13.23 17.05
C ALA A 101 -17.63 -13.06 16.20
N VAL A 102 -18.42 -14.14 16.07
CA VAL A 102 -19.70 -14.09 15.33
C VAL A 102 -20.70 -13.21 16.08
N VAL A 103 -21.19 -12.17 15.40
CA VAL A 103 -22.21 -11.23 15.91
C VAL A 103 -23.61 -11.66 15.46
N SER A 104 -23.73 -12.15 14.22
CA SER A 104 -24.98 -12.69 13.71
C SER A 104 -24.70 -13.78 12.65
N GLU A 105 -25.61 -14.73 12.55
CA GLU A 105 -25.58 -15.80 11.55
C GLU A 105 -27.00 -16.01 11.00
N ALA A 106 -27.09 -16.15 9.68
CA ALA A 106 -28.36 -16.40 9.01
C ALA A 106 -28.88 -17.80 9.40
N PRO A 107 -30.20 -17.96 9.62
CA PRO A 107 -30.78 -19.25 9.94
C PRO A 107 -30.39 -20.34 8.92
N PRO A 108 -30.24 -21.59 9.34
CA PRO A 108 -30.04 -22.72 8.42
C PRO A 108 -31.10 -22.74 7.33
N GLY A 109 -30.69 -22.94 6.07
CA GLY A 109 -31.61 -22.96 4.92
C GLY A 109 -31.96 -21.57 4.36
N THR A 110 -31.43 -20.49 4.90
CA THR A 110 -31.60 -19.16 4.31
C THR A 110 -31.09 -19.16 2.85
N ALA A 111 -31.98 -18.82 1.91
CA ALA A 111 -31.60 -18.68 0.51
C ALA A 111 -30.64 -17.52 0.33
N MET A 112 -29.47 -17.78 -0.22
CA MET A 112 -28.50 -16.74 -0.56
C MET A 112 -28.88 -16.07 -1.89
N PRO A 113 -28.57 -14.75 -2.05
CA PRO A 113 -28.85 -14.04 -3.28
C PRO A 113 -28.16 -14.69 -4.50
N GLY A 114 -28.89 -14.74 -5.63
CA GLY A 114 -28.34 -15.21 -6.90
C GLY A 114 -27.33 -14.25 -7.52
N ALA A 115 -26.62 -14.71 -8.54
CA ALA A 115 -25.55 -13.98 -9.22
C ALA A 115 -26.00 -12.60 -9.76
N ASP A 116 -27.19 -12.52 -10.33
CA ASP A 116 -27.72 -11.27 -10.89
C ASP A 116 -27.94 -10.22 -9.80
N THR A 117 -28.53 -10.62 -8.65
CA THR A 117 -28.74 -9.73 -7.51
C THR A 117 -27.40 -9.23 -6.96
N LEU A 118 -26.41 -10.15 -6.84
CA LEU A 118 -25.07 -9.82 -6.38
C LEU A 118 -24.37 -8.87 -7.35
N SER A 119 -24.43 -9.12 -8.65
CA SER A 119 -23.84 -8.24 -9.68
C SER A 119 -24.43 -6.85 -9.65
N ALA A 120 -25.77 -6.75 -9.57
CA ALA A 120 -26.45 -5.47 -9.45
C ALA A 120 -26.04 -4.70 -8.18
N LEU A 121 -25.95 -5.41 -7.04
CA LEU A 121 -25.50 -4.79 -5.79
C LEU A 121 -24.04 -4.33 -5.88
N LEU A 122 -23.12 -5.15 -6.39
CA LEU A 122 -21.70 -4.82 -6.52
C LEU A 122 -21.50 -3.57 -7.39
N ALA A 123 -22.26 -3.44 -8.47
CA ALA A 123 -22.21 -2.26 -9.35
C ALA A 123 -22.54 -0.94 -8.61
N THR A 124 -23.35 -0.98 -7.55
CA THR A 124 -23.68 0.21 -6.75
C THR A 124 -22.51 0.75 -5.91
N PHE A 125 -21.44 -0.01 -5.77
CA PHE A 125 -20.22 0.41 -5.06
C PHE A 125 -19.17 1.04 -5.98
N LEU A 126 -19.38 1.06 -7.29
CA LEU A 126 -18.48 1.78 -8.20
C LEU A 126 -18.54 3.29 -7.97
N GLY A 127 -17.39 3.95 -8.15
CA GLY A 127 -17.26 5.40 -7.97
C GLY A 127 -16.78 5.78 -6.57
N THR A 128 -17.06 7.03 -6.18
CA THR A 128 -16.55 7.63 -4.93
C THR A 128 -17.67 7.80 -3.91
N TRP A 129 -17.47 7.25 -2.72
CA TRP A 129 -18.44 7.30 -1.64
C TRP A 129 -17.76 7.31 -0.25
N PRO A 130 -18.50 7.72 0.82
CA PRO A 130 -17.98 7.71 2.18
C PRO A 130 -18.06 6.30 2.77
N GLN A 131 -16.93 5.70 3.15
CA GLN A 131 -16.83 4.42 3.84
C GLN A 131 -16.51 4.65 5.31
N VAL A 132 -17.23 3.99 6.22
CA VAL A 132 -16.89 3.95 7.65
C VAL A 132 -15.78 2.89 7.84
N PRO A 133 -14.60 3.27 8.36
CA PRO A 133 -13.55 2.30 8.67
C PRO A 133 -14.01 1.31 9.75
N PRO A 134 -13.54 0.04 9.73
CA PRO A 134 -13.86 -0.89 10.81
C PRO A 134 -13.18 -0.43 12.12
N ALA A 135 -13.79 -0.75 13.28
CA ALA A 135 -13.25 -0.42 14.60
C ALA A 135 -11.83 -1.00 14.80
N PHE A 136 -11.59 -2.20 14.30
CA PHE A 136 -10.27 -2.85 14.30
C PHE A 136 -9.42 -2.37 13.12
N SER A 137 -9.03 -1.09 13.11
CA SER A 137 -8.20 -0.49 12.07
C SER A 137 -6.99 0.26 12.64
N ALA A 138 -6.00 0.53 11.77
CA ALA A 138 -4.82 1.33 12.13
C ALA A 138 -5.10 2.85 12.15
N LYS A 139 -6.36 3.26 11.92
CA LYS A 139 -6.75 4.68 11.94
C LYS A 139 -6.58 5.25 13.34
N MET A 140 -6.15 6.50 13.41
CA MET A 140 -6.07 7.23 14.69
C MET A 140 -7.44 7.82 15.05
N SER A 141 -7.85 7.67 16.31
CA SER A 141 -8.97 8.36 16.92
C SER A 141 -8.47 8.92 18.25
N ASP A 142 -8.59 10.23 18.44
CA ASP A 142 -8.15 10.95 19.65
C ASP A 142 -6.68 10.65 20.06
N GLY A 143 -5.80 10.53 19.08
CA GLY A 143 -4.38 10.27 19.32
C GLY A 143 -4.04 8.80 19.63
N VAL A 144 -5.02 7.90 19.70
CA VAL A 144 -4.85 6.46 19.95
C VAL A 144 -5.31 5.67 18.71
N ARG A 145 -4.66 4.56 18.42
CA ARG A 145 -5.07 3.71 17.30
C ARG A 145 -6.40 3.03 17.59
N ALA A 146 -7.32 3.04 16.62
CA ALA A 146 -8.67 2.49 16.77
C ALA A 146 -8.67 1.03 17.26
N TYR A 147 -7.76 0.18 16.74
CA TYR A 147 -7.69 -1.22 17.19
C TYR A 147 -7.33 -1.38 18.68
N GLU A 148 -6.58 -0.44 19.27
CA GLU A 148 -6.22 -0.47 20.71
C GLU A 148 -7.44 -0.15 21.58
N GLN A 149 -8.26 0.80 21.16
CA GLN A 149 -9.50 1.15 21.84
C GLN A 149 -10.56 0.05 21.67
N ALA A 150 -10.70 -0.51 20.45
CA ALA A 150 -11.62 -1.61 20.18
C ALA A 150 -11.32 -2.86 21.04
N ARG A 151 -10.04 -3.21 21.22
CA ARG A 151 -9.63 -4.31 22.12
C ARG A 151 -9.96 -4.05 23.58
N ARG A 152 -10.11 -2.80 23.99
CA ARG A 152 -10.56 -2.42 25.35
C ARG A 152 -12.08 -2.36 25.49
N GLY A 153 -12.83 -2.75 24.45
CA GLY A 153 -14.28 -2.71 24.43
C GLY A 153 -14.88 -1.31 24.29
N VAL A 154 -14.07 -0.31 23.90
CA VAL A 154 -14.58 1.05 23.69
C VAL A 154 -15.31 1.11 22.35
N ALA A 155 -16.59 1.49 22.39
CA ALA A 155 -17.36 1.75 21.18
C ALA A 155 -16.79 2.97 20.42
N LEU A 156 -16.30 2.76 19.20
CA LEU A 156 -15.70 3.81 18.39
C LEU A 156 -16.65 4.25 17.28
N GLN A 157 -16.93 5.54 17.22
CA GLN A 157 -17.56 6.16 16.05
C GLN A 157 -16.48 6.79 15.19
N LEU A 158 -16.00 6.03 14.20
CA LEU A 158 -15.00 6.53 13.25
C LEU A 158 -15.70 7.36 12.17
N ALA A 159 -15.15 8.54 11.89
CA ALA A 159 -15.64 9.38 10.81
C ALA A 159 -15.45 8.66 9.44
N PRO A 160 -16.46 8.73 8.55
CA PRO A 160 -16.35 8.19 7.21
C PRO A 160 -15.14 8.79 6.44
N VAL A 161 -14.53 7.98 5.59
CA VAL A 161 -13.44 8.39 4.69
C VAL A 161 -13.93 8.26 3.26
N ARG A 162 -13.69 9.27 2.43
CA ARG A 162 -13.98 9.17 0.99
C ARG A 162 -13.02 8.17 0.35
N VAL A 163 -13.59 7.16 -0.28
CA VAL A 163 -12.87 6.11 -1.00
C VAL A 163 -13.44 6.03 -2.42
N THR A 164 -12.62 5.56 -3.35
CA THR A 164 -13.06 5.35 -4.74
C THR A 164 -12.84 3.89 -5.09
N VAL A 165 -13.87 3.24 -5.59
CA VAL A 165 -13.78 1.93 -6.21
C VAL A 165 -13.82 2.12 -7.72
N ARG A 166 -12.76 1.71 -8.41
CA ARG A 166 -12.59 1.91 -9.84
C ARG A 166 -13.13 0.75 -10.65
N GLU A 167 -12.92 -0.45 -10.15
CA GLU A 167 -13.32 -1.70 -10.80
C GLU A 167 -13.84 -2.67 -9.75
N ILE A 168 -14.90 -3.38 -10.07
CA ILE A 168 -15.39 -4.56 -9.36
C ILE A 168 -15.79 -5.60 -10.41
N GLU A 169 -15.32 -6.81 -10.24
CA GLU A 169 -15.65 -7.97 -11.06
C GLU A 169 -16.00 -9.13 -10.13
N MET A 170 -17.16 -9.73 -10.32
CA MET A 170 -17.55 -10.97 -9.64
C MET A 170 -16.91 -12.14 -10.35
N LEU A 171 -16.00 -12.85 -9.68
CA LEU A 171 -15.25 -13.96 -10.25
C LEU A 171 -16.02 -15.28 -10.16
N SER A 172 -16.66 -15.52 -9.01
CA SER A 172 -17.47 -16.73 -8.79
C SER A 172 -18.44 -16.59 -7.61
N VAL A 173 -19.47 -17.42 -7.61
CA VAL A 173 -20.40 -17.63 -6.48
C VAL A 173 -20.47 -19.10 -6.20
N GLN A 174 -20.14 -19.53 -4.98
CA GLN A 174 -20.15 -20.91 -4.54
C GLN A 174 -20.84 -21.03 -3.17
N GLY A 175 -22.13 -21.35 -3.18
CA GLY A 175 -22.93 -21.31 -1.96
C GLY A 175 -22.90 -19.91 -1.33
N PRO A 176 -22.49 -19.77 -0.05
CA PRO A 176 -22.42 -18.48 0.62
C PRO A 176 -21.15 -17.68 0.28
N LEU A 177 -20.24 -18.23 -0.54
CA LEU A 177 -18.96 -17.58 -0.85
C LEU A 177 -19.03 -16.86 -2.20
N VAL A 178 -18.70 -15.58 -2.19
CA VAL A 178 -18.64 -14.70 -3.36
C VAL A 178 -17.21 -14.22 -3.54
N ALA A 179 -16.58 -14.67 -4.62
CA ALA A 179 -15.24 -14.20 -4.97
C ALA A 179 -15.33 -12.96 -5.89
N VAL A 180 -14.58 -11.93 -5.56
CA VAL A 180 -14.53 -10.69 -6.33
C VAL A 180 -13.10 -10.23 -6.54
N ARG A 181 -12.84 -9.62 -7.70
CA ARG A 181 -11.68 -8.76 -7.96
C ARG A 181 -12.15 -7.31 -7.82
N LEU A 182 -11.37 -6.49 -7.12
CA LEU A 182 -11.68 -5.07 -7.00
C LEU A 182 -10.41 -4.21 -7.08
N VAL A 183 -10.54 -3.02 -7.67
CA VAL A 183 -9.50 -1.97 -7.68
C VAL A 183 -10.04 -0.76 -6.95
N SER A 184 -9.31 -0.29 -5.94
CA SER A 184 -9.74 0.82 -5.11
C SER A 184 -8.62 1.81 -4.80
N SER A 185 -9.01 3.03 -4.45
CA SER A 185 -8.10 4.05 -3.92
C SER A 185 -7.47 3.62 -2.58
N ALA A 186 -6.42 4.31 -2.19
CA ALA A 186 -5.89 4.23 -0.83
C ALA A 186 -6.98 4.52 0.22
N GLY A 187 -6.83 3.88 1.38
CA GLY A 187 -7.76 4.07 2.50
C GLY A 187 -9.03 3.22 2.45
N PHE A 188 -9.25 2.46 1.39
CA PHE A 188 -10.36 1.52 1.27
C PHE A 188 -10.17 0.29 2.18
N TYR A 189 -11.22 -0.09 2.89
CA TYR A 189 -11.27 -1.26 3.76
C TYR A 189 -12.15 -2.35 3.15
N VAL A 190 -11.52 -3.43 2.66
CA VAL A 190 -12.26 -4.57 2.05
C VAL A 190 -13.15 -5.26 3.08
N ARG A 191 -12.77 -5.26 4.37
CA ARG A 191 -13.60 -5.77 5.48
C ARG A 191 -14.91 -5.00 5.64
N ALA A 192 -14.83 -3.67 5.65
CA ALA A 192 -16.03 -2.82 5.71
C ALA A 192 -16.91 -3.00 4.47
N PHE A 193 -16.31 -3.15 3.28
CA PHE A 193 -17.06 -3.44 2.06
C PHE A 193 -17.81 -4.78 2.14
N ALA A 194 -17.19 -5.85 2.64
CA ALA A 194 -17.86 -7.12 2.86
C ALA A 194 -19.04 -7.00 3.83
N HIS A 195 -18.84 -6.27 4.94
CA HIS A 195 -19.88 -5.99 5.93
C HIS A 195 -21.06 -5.21 5.32
N ASP A 196 -20.78 -4.15 4.55
CA ASP A 196 -21.79 -3.31 3.90
C ASP A 196 -22.63 -4.10 2.89
N ILE A 197 -22.01 -5.04 2.15
CA ILE A 197 -22.73 -5.98 1.27
C ILE A 197 -23.72 -6.80 2.09
N GLY A 198 -23.27 -7.37 3.23
CA GLY A 198 -24.13 -8.17 4.11
C GLY A 198 -25.30 -7.40 4.70
N LEU A 199 -25.07 -6.13 5.08
CA LEU A 199 -26.10 -5.22 5.56
C LEU A 199 -27.16 -4.93 4.48
N ARG A 200 -26.74 -4.58 3.26
CA ARG A 200 -27.66 -4.28 2.14
C ARG A 200 -28.47 -5.48 1.69
N LEU A 201 -27.91 -6.69 1.83
CA LEU A 201 -28.61 -7.93 1.52
C LEU A 201 -29.51 -8.42 2.68
N GLY A 202 -29.35 -7.88 3.88
CA GLY A 202 -30.12 -8.31 5.07
C GLY A 202 -29.73 -9.67 5.63
N VAL A 203 -28.65 -10.30 5.14
CA VAL A 203 -28.21 -11.66 5.55
C VAL A 203 -26.95 -11.63 6.43
N GLY A 204 -26.29 -10.47 6.54
CA GLY A 204 -24.96 -10.36 7.11
C GLY A 204 -23.86 -10.90 6.19
N ALA A 205 -22.64 -10.36 6.32
CA ALA A 205 -21.48 -10.90 5.63
C ALA A 205 -20.18 -10.51 6.37
N CYS A 206 -19.11 -11.26 6.11
CA CYS A 206 -17.76 -10.93 6.52
C CYS A 206 -16.76 -11.31 5.42
N LEU A 207 -15.56 -10.78 5.51
CA LEU A 207 -14.46 -11.10 4.61
C LEU A 207 -13.87 -12.47 4.99
N ASP A 208 -13.92 -13.44 4.09
CA ASP A 208 -13.43 -14.81 4.30
C ASP A 208 -11.96 -14.96 3.95
N ALA A 209 -11.54 -14.39 2.81
CA ALA A 209 -10.15 -14.37 2.37
C ALA A 209 -9.83 -13.06 1.65
N LEU A 210 -8.55 -12.66 1.75
CA LEU A 210 -8.06 -11.45 1.09
C LEU A 210 -6.64 -11.67 0.57
N ARG A 211 -6.44 -11.40 -0.72
CA ARG A 211 -5.14 -11.34 -1.34
C ARG A 211 -4.97 -10.02 -2.08
N ARG A 212 -4.00 -9.21 -1.69
CA ARG A 212 -3.64 -8.01 -2.45
C ARG A 212 -2.74 -8.41 -3.60
N THR A 213 -3.20 -8.25 -4.83
CA THR A 213 -2.48 -8.63 -6.05
C THR A 213 -1.62 -7.50 -6.59
N ARG A 214 -1.99 -6.23 -6.28
CA ARG A 214 -1.23 -5.04 -6.72
C ARG A 214 -1.33 -3.90 -5.70
N SER A 215 -0.27 -3.10 -5.61
CA SER A 215 -0.21 -1.84 -4.86
C SER A 215 0.58 -0.82 -5.69
N GLY A 216 -0.10 0.12 -6.33
CA GLY A 216 0.49 1.01 -7.33
C GLY A 216 1.13 0.24 -8.48
N ALA A 217 2.39 0.51 -8.75
CA ALA A 217 3.19 -0.18 -9.76
C ALA A 217 3.69 -1.58 -9.32
N PHE A 218 3.51 -1.96 -8.06
CA PHE A 218 4.04 -3.21 -7.51
C PHE A 218 3.01 -4.33 -7.58
N GLY A 219 3.38 -5.44 -8.22
CA GLY A 219 2.57 -6.65 -8.36
C GLY A 219 3.24 -7.89 -7.76
N LEU A 220 2.55 -9.03 -7.82
CA LEU A 220 3.08 -10.32 -7.32
C LEU A 220 4.30 -10.80 -8.11
N ARG A 221 4.44 -10.44 -9.39
CA ARG A 221 5.51 -10.93 -10.26
C ARG A 221 6.92 -10.56 -9.77
N GLY A 222 7.07 -9.44 -9.08
CA GLY A 222 8.34 -8.99 -8.51
C GLY A 222 8.46 -9.21 -7.01
N ALA A 223 7.47 -9.86 -6.39
CA ALA A 223 7.43 -10.07 -4.95
C ALA A 223 8.26 -11.28 -4.52
N VAL A 224 8.92 -11.17 -3.38
CA VAL A 224 9.68 -12.25 -2.75
C VAL A 224 8.93 -12.80 -1.53
N THR A 225 9.05 -14.10 -1.29
CA THR A 225 8.52 -14.73 -0.07
C THR A 225 9.41 -14.44 1.14
N LEU A 226 8.89 -14.64 2.36
CA LEU A 226 9.70 -14.51 3.57
C LEU A 226 10.88 -15.50 3.61
N ASP A 227 10.70 -16.70 3.06
CA ASP A 227 11.78 -17.69 2.99
C ASP A 227 12.92 -17.18 2.12
N LYS A 228 12.61 -16.49 1.03
CA LYS A 228 13.61 -15.87 0.16
C LYS A 228 14.40 -14.77 0.87
N VAL A 229 13.78 -14.03 1.79
CA VAL A 229 14.45 -12.98 2.58
C VAL A 229 15.59 -13.55 3.44
N HIS A 230 15.50 -14.81 3.85
CA HIS A 230 16.56 -15.49 4.62
C HIS A 230 17.71 -16.00 3.75
N GLN A 231 17.56 -16.01 2.43
CA GLN A 231 18.59 -16.45 1.49
C GLN A 231 19.50 -15.28 1.08
N GLU A 232 20.66 -15.58 0.56
CA GLU A 232 21.54 -14.60 -0.08
C GLU A 232 20.92 -14.10 -1.38
N GLY A 233 21.29 -12.88 -1.80
CA GLY A 233 20.82 -12.28 -3.04
C GLY A 233 19.35 -11.81 -3.05
N PHE A 234 18.64 -11.83 -1.91
CA PHE A 234 17.25 -11.34 -1.89
C PHE A 234 17.14 -9.84 -2.25
N LEU A 235 18.19 -9.06 -2.07
CA LEU A 235 18.27 -7.66 -2.49
C LEU A 235 18.39 -7.49 -4.01
N ASP A 236 18.62 -8.56 -4.77
CA ASP A 236 18.54 -8.53 -6.24
C ASP A 236 17.13 -8.18 -6.74
N HIS A 237 16.12 -8.40 -5.88
CA HIS A 237 14.73 -8.04 -6.12
C HIS A 237 14.36 -6.62 -5.66
N LEU A 238 15.34 -5.84 -5.16
CA LEU A 238 15.08 -4.46 -4.78
C LEU A 238 14.79 -3.62 -6.02
N VAL A 239 13.60 -3.03 -6.06
CA VAL A 239 13.22 -2.05 -7.08
C VAL A 239 13.98 -0.75 -6.80
N PRO A 240 14.87 -0.30 -7.70
CA PRO A 240 15.73 0.84 -7.46
C PRO A 240 14.94 2.15 -7.31
N LEU A 241 15.49 3.09 -6.54
CA LEU A 241 14.88 4.38 -6.28
C LEU A 241 14.56 5.16 -7.56
N GLU A 242 15.45 5.09 -8.56
CA GLU A 242 15.36 5.78 -9.84
C GLU A 242 14.16 5.33 -10.69
N THR A 243 13.64 4.12 -10.47
CA THR A 243 12.51 3.57 -11.23
C THR A 243 11.16 3.82 -10.54
N LEU A 244 11.16 4.43 -9.35
CA LEU A 244 9.93 4.72 -8.64
C LEU A 244 9.18 5.89 -9.26
N LEU A 245 7.84 5.84 -9.17
CA LEU A 245 6.93 6.87 -9.71
C LEU A 245 7.13 7.11 -11.23
N PRO A 246 7.16 6.05 -12.07
CA PRO A 246 7.55 6.17 -13.48
C PRO A 246 6.63 7.09 -14.30
N ASP A 247 5.36 7.19 -13.91
CA ASP A 247 4.36 8.00 -14.61
C ASP A 247 4.43 9.50 -14.24
N TRP A 248 5.34 9.87 -13.33
CA TRP A 248 5.51 11.26 -12.95
C TRP A 248 6.45 11.99 -13.90
N PRO A 249 6.18 13.27 -14.19
CA PRO A 249 7.07 14.07 -15.04
C PRO A 249 8.46 14.15 -14.42
N SER A 250 9.48 14.26 -15.25
CA SER A 250 10.87 14.33 -14.80
C SER A 250 11.61 15.52 -15.40
N VAL A 251 12.59 16.03 -14.66
CA VAL A 251 13.54 17.04 -15.09
C VAL A 251 14.95 16.53 -14.79
N VAL A 252 15.86 16.67 -15.75
CA VAL A 252 17.28 16.34 -15.58
C VAL A 252 18.02 17.61 -15.19
N VAL A 253 18.78 17.55 -14.10
CA VAL A 253 19.54 18.70 -13.62
C VAL A 253 21.02 18.57 -13.95
N THR A 254 21.70 19.73 -14.04
CA THR A 254 23.15 19.84 -14.13
C THR A 254 23.82 19.36 -12.83
N GLY A 255 25.15 19.21 -12.81
CA GLY A 255 25.88 18.93 -11.57
C GLY A 255 25.67 20.02 -10.49
N GLU A 256 25.60 21.30 -10.88
CA GLU A 256 25.27 22.40 -10.00
C GLU A 256 23.82 22.30 -9.49
N GLY A 257 22.87 22.00 -10.40
CA GLY A 257 21.47 21.77 -10.04
C GLY A 257 21.32 20.64 -9.02
N ALA A 258 22.02 19.52 -9.20
CA ALA A 258 22.02 18.41 -8.25
C ALA A 258 22.56 18.80 -6.87
N ALA A 259 23.64 19.59 -6.83
CA ALA A 259 24.19 20.12 -5.59
C ALA A 259 23.21 21.07 -4.88
N ARG A 260 22.56 21.97 -5.61
CA ARG A 260 21.52 22.87 -5.07
C ARG A 260 20.37 22.12 -4.43
N VAL A 261 19.84 21.13 -5.16
CA VAL A 261 18.74 20.25 -4.68
C VAL A 261 19.15 19.51 -3.42
N GLY A 262 20.38 19.00 -3.36
CA GLY A 262 20.93 18.34 -2.17
C GLY A 262 20.85 19.20 -0.90
N HIS A 263 20.89 20.53 -1.06
CA HIS A 263 20.75 21.51 0.03
C HIS A 263 19.31 22.07 0.16
N GLY A 264 18.33 21.52 -0.55
CA GLY A 264 16.94 21.97 -0.51
C GLY A 264 16.70 23.33 -1.16
N ARG A 265 17.57 23.77 -2.08
CA ARG A 265 17.47 25.08 -2.77
C ARG A 265 16.70 24.93 -4.06
N ASP A 266 15.97 25.99 -4.44
CA ASP A 266 15.17 26.05 -5.65
C ASP A 266 16.02 25.86 -6.92
N LEU A 267 15.38 25.28 -7.92
CA LEU A 267 15.91 25.09 -9.27
C LEU A 267 15.33 26.16 -10.20
N GLU A 268 16.20 26.82 -10.92
CA GLU A 268 15.92 27.72 -12.03
C GLU A 268 16.27 27.04 -13.35
N ALA A 269 15.85 27.60 -14.49
CA ALA A 269 16.11 27.03 -15.81
C ALA A 269 17.60 26.71 -16.07
N VAL A 270 18.53 27.53 -15.58
CA VAL A 270 19.98 27.36 -15.72
C VAL A 270 20.50 26.09 -15.02
N HIS A 271 19.79 25.60 -14.02
CA HIS A 271 20.13 24.40 -13.25
C HIS A 271 19.63 23.10 -13.89
N CYS A 272 18.84 23.20 -14.97
CA CYS A 272 18.22 22.08 -15.68
C CYS A 272 18.81 21.96 -17.09
N VAL A 273 19.02 20.73 -17.54
CA VAL A 273 19.67 20.46 -18.84
C VAL A 273 18.84 21.02 -20.00
N ASP A 274 17.53 20.78 -19.98
CA ASP A 274 16.59 21.22 -21.02
C ASP A 274 15.71 22.40 -20.55
N GLY A 275 16.16 23.15 -19.51
CA GLY A 275 15.36 24.18 -18.88
C GLY A 275 14.27 23.64 -17.98
N LEU A 276 13.40 24.53 -17.48
CA LEU A 276 12.25 24.13 -16.68
C LEU A 276 11.11 23.62 -17.58
N PRO A 277 10.34 22.62 -17.13
CA PRO A 277 9.17 22.17 -17.87
C PRO A 277 8.13 23.29 -17.99
N PRO A 278 7.39 23.36 -19.13
CA PRO A 278 6.56 24.52 -19.47
C PRO A 278 5.35 24.76 -18.56
N GLU A 279 4.83 23.75 -17.89
CA GLU A 279 3.76 23.90 -16.90
C GLU A 279 3.87 22.83 -15.82
N ALA A 280 3.77 23.26 -14.57
CA ALA A 280 3.69 22.37 -13.43
C ALA A 280 2.21 22.08 -13.10
N GLY A 281 1.78 20.85 -13.38
CA GLY A 281 0.55 20.33 -12.84
C GLY A 281 0.63 20.11 -11.31
N ALA A 282 -0.44 19.56 -10.72
CA ALA A 282 -0.44 19.22 -9.28
C ALA A 282 0.50 18.07 -8.89
N THR A 283 1.11 17.38 -9.87
CA THR A 283 2.03 16.26 -9.64
C THR A 283 3.45 16.76 -9.52
N PRO A 284 4.19 16.38 -8.47
CA PRO A 284 5.61 16.75 -8.34
C PRO A 284 6.45 16.15 -9.48
N PHE A 285 7.56 16.83 -9.79
CA PHE A 285 8.56 16.37 -10.74
C PHE A 285 9.56 15.43 -10.08
N ARG A 286 9.96 14.40 -10.77
CA ARG A 286 11.14 13.61 -10.47
C ARG A 286 12.37 14.39 -10.92
N VAL A 287 13.23 14.75 -10.00
CA VAL A 287 14.50 15.44 -10.30
C VAL A 287 15.58 14.39 -10.45
N LEU A 288 16.09 14.25 -11.66
CA LEU A 288 17.15 13.29 -12.01
C LEU A 288 18.49 14.01 -12.10
N GLY A 289 19.50 13.51 -11.43
CA GLY A 289 20.88 13.97 -11.57
C GLY A 289 21.44 13.67 -12.97
N PRO A 290 22.63 14.20 -13.30
CA PRO A 290 23.27 13.94 -14.60
C PRO A 290 23.66 12.47 -14.83
N ASP A 291 23.71 11.68 -13.77
CA ASP A 291 23.93 10.24 -13.77
C ASP A 291 22.64 9.39 -13.82
N GLY A 292 21.49 10.05 -14.00
CA GLY A 292 20.16 9.41 -14.05
C GLY A 292 19.58 9.03 -12.68
N ARG A 293 20.25 9.35 -11.57
CA ARG A 293 19.73 9.07 -10.22
C ARG A 293 18.58 9.98 -9.87
N LEU A 294 17.58 9.45 -9.19
CA LEU A 294 16.54 10.25 -8.56
C LEU A 294 17.12 10.95 -7.32
N VAL A 295 17.34 12.28 -7.40
CA VAL A 295 17.95 13.09 -6.34
C VAL A 295 16.92 13.82 -5.50
N ALA A 296 15.72 14.09 -6.05
CA ALA A 296 14.63 14.74 -5.32
C ALA A 296 13.27 14.52 -6.01
N LEU A 297 12.22 14.90 -5.30
CA LEU A 297 10.95 15.33 -5.89
C LEU A 297 10.86 16.85 -5.70
N ALA A 298 10.37 17.56 -6.72
CA ALA A 298 10.19 19.00 -6.67
C ALA A 298 8.80 19.41 -7.15
N GLU A 299 8.29 20.48 -6.59
CA GLU A 299 6.98 21.08 -6.94
C GLU A 299 7.20 22.45 -7.56
N ALA A 300 6.27 22.88 -8.41
CA ALA A 300 6.28 24.27 -8.89
C ALA A 300 6.10 25.22 -7.71
N ALA A 301 6.91 26.27 -7.69
CA ALA A 301 6.82 27.33 -6.71
C ALA A 301 6.50 28.68 -7.41
N PRO A 302 6.14 29.73 -6.67
CA PRO A 302 5.90 31.03 -7.27
C PRO A 302 7.10 31.53 -8.08
N GLY A 303 6.87 31.90 -9.33
CA GLY A 303 7.92 32.25 -10.31
C GLY A 303 8.39 31.04 -11.13
N PRO A 304 9.36 31.23 -12.03
CA PRO A 304 9.86 30.17 -12.90
C PRO A 304 10.90 29.30 -12.16
N VAL A 305 10.46 28.62 -11.09
CA VAL A 305 11.32 27.78 -10.23
C VAL A 305 10.62 26.48 -9.80
N LEU A 306 11.41 25.45 -9.54
CA LEU A 306 10.97 24.21 -8.88
C LEU A 306 11.56 24.14 -7.46
N HIS A 307 10.71 23.97 -6.46
CA HIS A 307 11.11 23.79 -5.06
C HIS A 307 11.24 22.32 -4.69
N PRO A 308 12.39 21.83 -4.19
CA PRO A 308 12.53 20.44 -3.75
C PRO A 308 11.66 20.14 -2.52
N SER A 309 10.60 19.37 -2.71
CA SER A 309 9.70 18.95 -1.62
C SER A 309 10.17 17.69 -0.88
N VAL A 310 11.01 16.88 -1.54
CA VAL A 310 11.68 15.70 -0.96
C VAL A 310 13.08 15.58 -1.53
N VAL A 311 14.10 15.65 -0.67
CA VAL A 311 15.50 15.44 -1.06
C VAL A 311 15.91 14.01 -0.78
N LEU A 312 16.61 13.34 -1.71
CA LEU A 312 16.94 11.91 -1.68
C LEU A 312 18.46 11.61 -1.71
N VAL A 313 19.29 12.63 -1.67
CA VAL A 313 20.76 12.52 -1.60
C VAL A 313 21.29 12.69 -0.20
#